data_cafb9ab195fea7744a447955f109a688
#
_entry.id   cafb9ab195fea7744a447955f109a688
#
_cell.length_a   1.000
_cell.length_b   1.000
_cell.length_c   1.000
_cell.angle_alpha   90.00
_cell.angle_beta   90.00
_cell.angle_gamma   90.00
#
_symmetry.space_group_name_H-M   'P 1'
#
loop_
_entity.id
_entity.type
_entity.pdbx_description
1 polymer ?
#
loop_
_entity_poly.entity_id
_entity_poly.type
_entity_poly.pdbx_seq_one_letter_code
_entity_poly.pdbx_strand_id
1 'polypeptide(L)'
;MIGSIICFKVGDALGRRREILVAAVLFFCGAVVEAVSGSSVWSGDWGLVVLMIGRVSYGVGCGFAMHGAPAYIGEMSPAAVRGVLVSLKEAMIVVGMLFGYSIGWYLEDTVAGWRYTYGAGAFPAVIMFAGMFLMPPSARWLVFSGKMDEARKSMQFVTPDISELAVAEIQVTGQPSVLYYADTIFEDVGLDSSASVLVAAFKLVATLCAVFTVDKHGR
;
A
#
# COMPACT_ATOMS: atom_id res chain seq x y z
N MET A 1 -2.92 10.91 -6.00
CA MET A 1 -4.38 11.06 -5.91
C MET A 1 -5.14 10.15 -6.87
N ILE A 2 -4.98 10.23 -8.21
CA ILE A 2 -5.71 9.37 -9.17
C ILE A 2 -5.51 7.87 -8.86
N GLY A 3 -4.27 7.44 -8.63
CA GLY A 3 -3.96 6.06 -8.27
C GLY A 3 -4.66 5.57 -7.01
N SER A 4 -4.77 6.41 -6.00
CA SER A 4 -5.46 6.05 -4.74
C SER A 4 -6.96 5.90 -4.94
N ILE A 5 -7.58 6.73 -5.78
CA ILE A 5 -9.02 6.63 -6.11
C ILE A 5 -9.31 5.34 -6.89
N ILE A 6 -8.45 5.01 -7.86
CA ILE A 6 -8.56 3.76 -8.63
C ILE A 6 -8.39 2.57 -7.69
N CYS A 7 -7.40 2.63 -6.81
CA CYS A 7 -7.09 1.58 -5.86
C CYS A 7 -8.25 1.31 -4.90
N PHE A 8 -8.92 2.35 -4.43
CA PHE A 8 -10.09 2.24 -3.55
C PHE A 8 -11.23 1.41 -4.15
N LYS A 9 -11.42 1.50 -5.48
CA LYS A 9 -12.46 0.74 -6.19
C LYS A 9 -12.04 -0.69 -6.55
N VAL A 10 -10.76 -0.91 -6.78
CA VAL A 10 -10.24 -2.16 -7.35
C VAL A 10 -9.48 -2.99 -6.32
N GLY A 11 -8.97 -2.38 -5.26
CA GLY A 11 -8.09 -3.01 -4.26
C GLY A 11 -8.73 -4.18 -3.54
N ASP A 12 -10.02 -4.07 -3.17
CA ASP A 12 -10.74 -5.13 -2.49
C ASP A 12 -10.98 -6.35 -3.39
N ALA A 13 -11.21 -6.13 -4.69
CA ALA A 13 -11.39 -7.21 -5.65
C ALA A 13 -10.06 -7.92 -5.98
N LEU A 14 -8.96 -7.17 -6.09
CA LEU A 14 -7.63 -7.70 -6.42
C LEU A 14 -6.99 -8.47 -5.23
N GLY A 15 -7.22 -8.01 -4.01
CA GLY A 15 -6.53 -8.49 -2.81
C GLY A 15 -5.16 -7.84 -2.63
N ARG A 16 -4.75 -7.66 -1.37
CA ARG A 16 -3.59 -6.84 -0.95
C ARG A 16 -2.28 -7.24 -1.60
N ARG A 17 -2.03 -8.55 -1.74
CA ARG A 17 -0.80 -9.05 -2.40
C ARG A 17 -0.71 -8.64 -3.87
N ARG A 18 -1.81 -8.85 -4.62
CA ARG A 18 -1.84 -8.51 -6.05
C ARG A 18 -1.76 -7.01 -6.27
N GLU A 19 -2.36 -6.25 -5.38
CA GLU A 19 -2.30 -4.80 -5.38
C GLU A 19 -0.85 -4.28 -5.31
N ILE A 20 -0.04 -4.81 -4.38
CA ILE A 20 1.38 -4.46 -4.25
C ILE A 20 2.19 -4.96 -5.45
N LEU A 21 1.87 -6.14 -6.01
CA LEU A 21 2.53 -6.61 -7.23
C LEU A 21 2.24 -5.71 -8.44
N VAL A 22 1.00 -5.24 -8.60
CA VAL A 22 0.64 -4.25 -9.64
C VAL A 22 1.40 -2.94 -9.41
N ALA A 23 1.49 -2.47 -8.18
CA ALA A 23 2.30 -1.29 -7.84
C ALA A 23 3.76 -1.45 -8.26
N ALA A 24 4.37 -2.61 -7.99
CA ALA A 24 5.75 -2.91 -8.34
C ALA A 24 5.98 -2.87 -9.86
N VAL A 25 5.06 -3.44 -10.64
CA VAL A 25 5.10 -3.39 -12.10
C VAL A 25 4.98 -1.95 -12.62
N LEU A 26 4.05 -1.17 -12.06
CA LEU A 26 3.87 0.23 -12.43
C LEU A 26 5.10 1.09 -12.08
N PHE A 27 5.74 0.85 -10.93
CA PHE A 27 6.99 1.50 -10.56
C PHE A 27 8.12 1.14 -11.53
N PHE A 28 8.28 -0.13 -11.85
CA PHE A 28 9.31 -0.59 -12.77
C PHE A 28 9.11 0.02 -14.16
N CYS A 29 7.91 -0.11 -14.73
CA CYS A 29 7.59 0.44 -16.04
C CYS A 29 7.74 1.97 -16.06
N GLY A 30 7.27 2.66 -15.03
CA GLY A 30 7.40 4.11 -14.88
C GLY A 30 8.87 4.54 -14.88
N ALA A 31 9.71 3.92 -14.03
CA ALA A 31 11.14 4.22 -13.95
C ALA A 31 11.89 3.96 -15.27
N VAL A 32 11.58 2.87 -15.97
CA VAL A 32 12.17 2.57 -17.29
C VAL A 32 11.75 3.61 -18.34
N VAL A 33 10.46 3.96 -18.40
CA VAL A 33 9.96 4.98 -19.33
C VAL A 33 10.61 6.33 -19.05
N GLU A 34 10.73 6.73 -17.79
CA GLU A 34 11.41 7.97 -17.39
C GLU A 34 12.89 7.96 -17.79
N ALA A 35 13.61 6.87 -17.58
CA ALA A 35 15.01 6.74 -17.95
C ALA A 35 15.23 6.80 -19.47
N VAL A 36 14.31 6.25 -20.27
CA VAL A 36 14.40 6.23 -21.74
C VAL A 36 13.96 7.56 -22.36
N SER A 37 13.15 8.36 -21.67
CA SER A 37 12.59 9.62 -22.19
C SER A 37 13.65 10.63 -22.67
N GLY A 38 14.85 10.62 -22.05
CA GLY A 38 15.98 11.50 -22.45
C GLY A 38 16.91 10.90 -23.50
N SER A 39 16.55 9.78 -24.16
CA SER A 39 17.38 9.21 -25.23
C SER A 39 17.27 10.03 -26.51
N SER A 40 18.32 9.98 -27.33
CA SER A 40 18.39 10.67 -28.66
C SER A 40 17.31 10.23 -29.66
N VAL A 41 16.55 9.18 -29.31
CA VAL A 41 15.44 8.67 -30.14
C VAL A 41 14.25 9.65 -30.10
N TRP A 42 14.10 10.43 -29.04
CA TRP A 42 13.01 11.38 -28.86
C TRP A 42 13.49 12.80 -29.17
N SER A 43 13.24 13.29 -30.40
CA SER A 43 13.58 14.64 -30.78
C SER A 43 12.52 15.65 -30.33
N GLY A 44 12.95 16.80 -29.78
CA GLY A 44 12.07 17.89 -29.38
C GLY A 44 11.20 17.59 -28.16
N ASP A 45 9.97 18.09 -28.17
CA ASP A 45 9.03 18.04 -27.02
C ASP A 45 8.52 16.63 -26.67
N TRP A 46 8.71 15.65 -27.55
CA TRP A 46 8.29 14.27 -27.33
C TRP A 46 8.97 13.61 -26.14
N GLY A 47 10.23 13.95 -25.86
CA GLY A 47 10.92 13.45 -24.67
C GLY A 47 10.22 13.84 -23.38
N LEU A 48 9.71 15.07 -23.31
CA LEU A 48 8.96 15.56 -22.16
C LEU A 48 7.60 14.86 -22.00
N VAL A 49 6.91 14.59 -23.12
CA VAL A 49 5.64 13.85 -23.10
C VAL A 49 5.85 12.43 -22.57
N VAL A 50 6.90 11.73 -23.03
CA VAL A 50 7.25 10.39 -22.56
C VAL A 50 7.60 10.40 -21.07
N LEU A 51 8.36 11.40 -20.60
CA LEU A 51 8.67 11.60 -19.19
C LEU A 51 7.39 11.75 -18.36
N MET A 52 6.44 12.56 -18.81
CA MET A 52 5.17 12.76 -18.10
C MET A 52 4.33 11.48 -18.03
N ILE A 53 4.33 10.67 -19.09
CA ILE A 53 3.66 9.36 -19.08
C ILE A 53 4.30 8.44 -18.03
N GLY A 54 5.64 8.38 -17.95
CA GLY A 54 6.37 7.65 -16.92
C GLY A 54 5.98 8.11 -15.51
N ARG A 55 5.93 9.42 -15.29
CA ARG A 55 5.52 10.05 -14.01
C ARG A 55 4.10 9.68 -13.60
N VAL A 56 3.16 9.70 -14.53
CA VAL A 56 1.77 9.30 -14.26
C VAL A 56 1.72 7.83 -13.89
N SER A 57 2.40 6.95 -14.63
CA SER A 57 2.47 5.52 -14.32
C SER A 57 3.06 5.28 -12.93
N TYR A 58 4.20 5.90 -12.63
CA TYR A 58 4.86 5.80 -11.33
C TYR A 58 3.94 6.32 -10.19
N GLY A 59 3.28 7.46 -10.41
CA GLY A 59 2.35 8.04 -9.45
C GLY A 59 1.11 7.19 -9.18
N VAL A 60 0.59 6.50 -10.20
CA VAL A 60 -0.50 5.52 -10.02
C VAL A 60 0.01 4.35 -9.17
N GLY A 61 1.20 3.81 -9.46
CA GLY A 61 1.85 2.77 -8.64
C GLY A 61 2.01 3.20 -7.18
N CYS A 62 2.39 4.46 -6.93
CA CYS A 62 2.47 5.01 -5.58
C CYS A 62 1.13 4.96 -4.85
N GLY A 63 0.02 5.28 -5.53
CA GLY A 63 -1.33 5.17 -4.97
C GLY A 63 -1.66 3.74 -4.52
N PHE A 64 -1.34 2.74 -5.35
CA PHE A 64 -1.53 1.32 -5.01
C PHE A 64 -0.64 0.88 -3.84
N ALA A 65 0.64 1.26 -3.85
CA ALA A 65 1.56 0.89 -2.77
C ALA A 65 1.18 1.50 -1.42
N MET A 66 0.78 2.77 -1.41
CA MET A 66 0.37 3.49 -0.19
C MET A 66 -0.90 2.92 0.43
N HIS A 67 -1.79 2.32 -0.35
CA HIS A 67 -2.98 1.64 0.14
C HIS A 67 -2.68 0.19 0.53
N GLY A 68 -2.07 -0.59 -0.38
CA GLY A 68 -1.89 -2.03 -0.21
C GLY A 68 -0.88 -2.41 0.86
N ALA A 69 0.26 -1.70 0.98
CA ALA A 69 1.32 -2.08 1.90
C ALA A 69 0.92 -1.98 3.39
N PRO A 70 0.36 -0.86 3.90
CA PRO A 70 -0.07 -0.82 5.29
C PRO A 70 -1.22 -1.78 5.59
N ALA A 71 -2.13 -1.99 4.63
CA ALA A 71 -3.21 -2.95 4.79
C ALA A 71 -2.66 -4.38 4.88
N TYR A 72 -1.75 -4.78 3.99
CA TYR A 72 -1.12 -6.09 4.03
C TYR A 72 -0.36 -6.34 5.33
N ILE A 73 0.45 -5.36 5.77
CA ILE A 73 1.18 -5.44 7.05
C ILE A 73 0.20 -5.57 8.21
N GLY A 74 -0.86 -4.76 8.24
CA GLY A 74 -1.86 -4.79 9.32
C GLY A 74 -2.63 -6.11 9.39
N GLU A 75 -2.90 -6.74 8.23
CA GLU A 75 -3.66 -7.99 8.12
C GLU A 75 -2.82 -9.25 8.40
N MET A 76 -1.52 -9.22 8.06
CA MET A 76 -0.63 -10.38 8.19
C MET A 76 0.22 -10.37 9.45
N SER A 77 0.37 -9.22 10.12
CA SER A 77 1.25 -9.11 11.29
C SER A 77 0.57 -9.57 12.56
N PRO A 78 1.23 -10.39 13.39
CA PRO A 78 0.78 -10.69 14.75
C PRO A 78 0.61 -9.41 15.58
N ALA A 79 -0.37 -9.39 16.48
CA ALA A 79 -0.70 -8.22 17.30
C ALA A 79 0.51 -7.65 18.06
N ALA A 80 1.38 -8.53 18.57
CA ALA A 80 2.55 -8.16 19.36
C ALA A 80 3.59 -7.32 18.60
N VAL A 81 3.73 -7.49 17.28
CA VAL A 81 4.77 -6.82 16.46
C VAL A 81 4.18 -5.88 15.40
N ARG A 82 2.86 -5.81 15.27
CA ARG A 82 2.16 -5.02 14.25
C ARG A 82 2.57 -3.55 14.28
N GLY A 83 2.62 -2.95 15.47
CA GLY A 83 3.03 -1.55 15.65
C GLY A 83 4.44 -1.30 15.14
N VAL A 84 5.38 -2.17 15.48
CA VAL A 84 6.78 -2.08 15.02
C VAL A 84 6.87 -2.19 13.50
N LEU A 85 6.15 -3.13 12.87
CA LEU A 85 6.18 -3.32 11.43
C LEU A 85 5.55 -2.14 10.66
N VAL A 86 4.49 -1.53 11.20
CA VAL A 86 3.91 -0.32 10.63
C VAL A 86 4.89 0.85 10.74
N SER A 87 5.57 1.01 11.87
CA SER A 87 6.61 2.04 12.05
C SER A 87 7.82 1.79 11.15
N LEU A 88 8.21 0.53 10.95
CA LEU A 88 9.29 0.16 10.03
C LEU A 88 8.98 0.57 8.59
N LYS A 89 7.71 0.49 8.16
CA LYS A 89 7.28 0.99 6.84
C LYS A 89 7.61 2.49 6.70
N GLU A 90 7.30 3.31 7.70
CA GLU A 90 7.63 4.74 7.68
C GLU A 90 9.15 4.97 7.64
N ALA A 91 9.92 4.21 8.43
CA ALA A 91 11.38 4.27 8.39
C ALA A 91 11.94 3.94 7.00
N MET A 92 11.37 2.93 6.32
CA MET A 92 11.79 2.57 4.96
C MET A 92 11.48 3.66 3.93
N ILE A 93 10.42 4.45 4.11
CA ILE A 93 10.14 5.62 3.27
C ILE A 93 11.26 6.66 3.42
N VAL A 94 11.70 6.95 4.65
CA VAL A 94 12.79 7.88 4.92
C VAL A 94 14.12 7.37 4.33
N VAL A 95 14.41 6.08 4.47
CA VAL A 95 15.59 5.44 3.84
C VAL A 95 15.54 5.58 2.33
N GLY A 96 14.37 5.37 1.71
CA GLY A 96 14.18 5.54 0.27
C GLY A 96 14.41 6.98 -0.19
N MET A 97 13.95 7.98 0.58
CA MET A 97 14.22 9.38 0.30
C MET A 97 15.71 9.71 0.40
N LEU A 98 16.38 9.24 1.45
CA LEU A 98 17.82 9.44 1.63
C LEU A 98 18.60 8.83 0.47
N PHE A 99 18.25 7.62 0.05
CA PHE A 99 18.87 6.93 -1.08
C PHE A 99 18.67 7.71 -2.40
N GLY A 100 17.45 8.21 -2.64
CA GLY A 100 17.13 9.02 -3.82
C GLY A 100 17.93 10.32 -3.86
N TYR A 101 18.01 11.04 -2.74
CA TYR A 101 18.82 12.28 -2.66
C TYR A 101 20.32 12.01 -2.83
N SER A 102 20.84 10.93 -2.24
CA SER A 102 22.25 10.55 -2.37
C SER A 102 22.63 10.24 -3.82
N ILE A 103 21.79 9.51 -4.53
CA ILE A 103 22.00 9.22 -5.96
C ILE A 103 21.92 10.53 -6.79
N GLY A 104 20.93 11.37 -6.51
CA GLY A 104 20.77 12.65 -7.20
C GLY A 104 21.99 13.53 -7.03
N TRP A 105 22.51 13.66 -5.81
CA TRP A 105 23.71 14.41 -5.50
C TRP A 105 24.96 13.84 -6.20
N TYR A 106 25.14 12.52 -6.15
CA TYR A 106 26.29 11.86 -6.80
C TYR A 106 26.31 12.03 -8.33
N LEU A 107 25.14 12.13 -8.94
CA LEU A 107 24.98 12.22 -10.40
C LEU A 107 24.76 13.67 -10.89
N GLU A 108 24.83 14.67 -10.01
CA GLU A 108 24.55 16.08 -10.33
C GLU A 108 25.44 16.61 -11.46
N ASP A 109 26.74 16.29 -11.42
CA ASP A 109 27.73 16.73 -12.42
C ASP A 109 27.76 15.88 -13.68
N THR A 110 26.93 14.82 -13.75
CA THR A 110 26.94 13.87 -14.86
C THR A 110 25.99 14.35 -15.97
N VAL A 111 26.46 14.35 -17.23
CA VAL A 111 25.61 14.64 -18.39
C VAL A 111 24.43 13.65 -18.41
N ALA A 112 23.21 14.18 -18.39
CA ALA A 112 21.97 13.40 -18.25
C ALA A 112 21.85 12.54 -16.95
N GLY A 113 22.48 12.95 -15.85
CA GLY A 113 22.44 12.28 -14.55
C GLY A 113 21.02 12.01 -14.03
N TRP A 114 20.06 12.90 -14.32
CA TRP A 114 18.66 12.73 -13.98
C TRP A 114 18.04 11.43 -14.53
N ARG A 115 18.48 10.95 -15.72
CA ARG A 115 18.00 9.69 -16.30
C ARG A 115 18.39 8.49 -15.45
N TYR A 116 19.63 8.49 -14.97
CA TYR A 116 20.13 7.43 -14.08
C TYR A 116 19.46 7.47 -12.72
N THR A 117 19.20 8.68 -12.21
CA THR A 117 18.46 8.86 -10.95
C THR A 117 17.05 8.27 -11.01
N TYR A 118 16.31 8.56 -12.09
CA TYR A 118 14.99 7.96 -12.27
C TYR A 118 15.05 6.45 -12.57
N GLY A 119 16.01 6.02 -13.40
CA GLY A 119 16.25 4.60 -13.67
C GLY A 119 16.62 3.79 -12.44
N ALA A 120 17.32 4.38 -11.47
CA ALA A 120 17.64 3.74 -10.20
C ALA A 120 16.39 3.33 -9.40
N GLY A 121 15.26 4.00 -9.61
CA GLY A 121 13.96 3.61 -9.04
C GLY A 121 13.45 2.24 -9.49
N ALA A 122 13.95 1.70 -10.61
CA ALA A 122 13.61 0.35 -11.06
C ALA A 122 14.15 -0.74 -10.12
N PHE A 123 15.30 -0.50 -9.47
CA PHE A 123 15.94 -1.50 -8.59
C PHE A 123 15.07 -1.85 -7.36
N PRO A 124 14.59 -0.90 -6.54
CA PRO A 124 13.69 -1.22 -5.45
C PRO A 124 12.34 -1.80 -5.92
N ALA A 125 11.87 -1.44 -7.12
CA ALA A 125 10.66 -2.02 -7.69
C ALA A 125 10.81 -3.53 -7.95
N VAL A 126 11.97 -3.97 -8.47
CA VAL A 126 12.27 -5.40 -8.66
C VAL A 126 12.34 -6.14 -7.33
N ILE A 127 13.00 -5.56 -6.31
CA ILE A 127 13.05 -6.15 -4.97
C ILE A 127 11.65 -6.30 -4.39
N MET A 128 10.81 -5.26 -4.51
CA MET A 128 9.43 -5.28 -4.03
C MET A 128 8.62 -6.36 -4.75
N PHE A 129 8.76 -6.49 -6.06
CA PHE A 129 8.08 -7.51 -6.84
C PHE A 129 8.51 -8.93 -6.41
N ALA A 130 9.81 -9.19 -6.32
CA ALA A 130 10.35 -10.47 -5.92
C ALA A 130 9.93 -10.84 -4.48
N GLY A 131 10.03 -9.89 -3.54
CA GLY A 131 9.60 -10.09 -2.17
C GLY A 131 8.12 -10.44 -2.06
N MET A 132 7.25 -9.68 -2.73
CA MET A 132 5.81 -9.94 -2.70
C MET A 132 5.40 -11.20 -3.48
N PHE A 133 6.19 -11.60 -4.46
CA PHE A 133 5.95 -12.86 -5.17
C PHE A 133 6.15 -14.08 -4.26
N LEU A 134 7.06 -14.01 -3.31
CA LEU A 134 7.34 -15.06 -2.32
C LEU A 134 6.34 -15.04 -1.14
N MET A 135 5.69 -13.92 -0.88
CA MET A 135 4.76 -13.76 0.23
C MET A 135 3.38 -14.38 -0.06
N PRO A 136 2.70 -14.98 0.94
CA PRO A 136 1.36 -15.51 0.78
C PRO A 136 0.32 -14.39 0.58
N PRO A 137 -0.86 -14.68 0.03
CA PRO A 137 -1.97 -13.74 0.01
C PRO A 137 -2.44 -13.38 1.42
N SER A 138 -3.08 -12.21 1.60
CA SER A 138 -3.64 -11.83 2.89
C SER A 138 -4.67 -12.86 3.37
N ALA A 139 -4.47 -13.38 4.59
CA ALA A 139 -5.39 -14.35 5.20
C ALA A 139 -6.79 -13.77 5.37
N ARG A 140 -6.88 -12.50 5.77
CA ARG A 140 -8.16 -11.79 5.93
C ARG A 140 -8.92 -11.70 4.61
N TRP A 141 -8.27 -11.31 3.53
CA TRP A 141 -8.89 -11.27 2.20
C TRP A 141 -9.36 -12.65 1.73
N LEU A 142 -8.59 -13.71 2.02
CA LEU A 142 -8.95 -15.09 1.68
C LEU A 142 -10.21 -15.56 2.42
N VAL A 143 -10.33 -15.21 3.72
CA VAL A 143 -11.54 -15.50 4.50
C VAL A 143 -12.77 -14.82 3.91
N PHE A 144 -12.67 -13.53 3.57
CA PHE A 144 -13.77 -12.80 2.91
C PHE A 144 -14.11 -13.33 1.51
N SER A 145 -13.13 -13.91 0.82
CA SER A 145 -13.33 -14.55 -0.47
C SER A 145 -13.87 -15.99 -0.35
N GLY A 146 -14.15 -16.48 0.86
CA GLY A 146 -14.65 -17.83 1.12
C GLY A 146 -13.63 -18.97 1.00
N LYS A 147 -12.33 -18.63 0.88
CA LYS A 147 -11.23 -19.58 0.66
C LYS A 147 -10.53 -19.94 1.98
N MET A 148 -11.24 -20.65 2.86
CA MET A 148 -10.79 -20.97 4.22
C MET A 148 -9.49 -21.78 4.27
N ASP A 149 -9.33 -22.78 3.38
CA ASP A 149 -8.14 -23.65 3.38
C ASP A 149 -6.86 -22.88 2.99
N GLU A 150 -6.99 -21.95 2.02
CA GLU A 150 -5.90 -21.06 1.64
C GLU A 150 -5.58 -20.06 2.75
N ALA A 151 -6.59 -19.54 3.46
CA ALA A 151 -6.43 -18.63 4.59
C ALA A 151 -5.65 -19.30 5.74
N ARG A 152 -5.98 -20.54 6.08
CA ARG A 152 -5.24 -21.34 7.08
C ARG A 152 -3.78 -21.50 6.71
N LYS A 153 -3.48 -21.87 5.46
CA LYS A 153 -2.09 -22.00 4.97
C LYS A 153 -1.34 -20.68 5.03
N SER A 154 -2.01 -19.59 4.69
CA SER A 154 -1.41 -18.25 4.75
C SER A 154 -1.08 -17.84 6.19
N MET A 155 -1.95 -18.12 7.16
CA MET A 155 -1.70 -17.84 8.58
C MET A 155 -0.63 -18.76 9.17
N GLN A 156 -0.60 -20.04 8.80
CA GLN A 156 0.45 -20.97 9.23
C GLN A 156 1.85 -20.52 8.83
N PHE A 157 1.98 -19.83 7.71
CA PHE A 157 3.25 -19.25 7.28
C PHE A 157 3.77 -18.17 8.23
N VAL A 158 2.86 -17.40 8.86
CA VAL A 158 3.21 -16.28 9.74
C VAL A 158 3.22 -16.69 11.21
N THR A 159 2.26 -17.52 11.63
CA THR A 159 2.08 -17.91 13.04
C THR A 159 1.63 -19.37 13.11
N PRO A 160 2.58 -20.31 13.12
CA PRO A 160 2.28 -21.75 13.05
C PRO A 160 1.36 -22.24 14.19
N ASP A 161 1.56 -21.72 15.42
CA ASP A 161 0.92 -22.24 16.64
C ASP A 161 -0.49 -21.69 16.89
N ILE A 162 -0.90 -20.59 16.24
CA ILE A 162 -2.14 -19.87 16.56
C ILE A 162 -3.07 -19.77 15.33
N SER A 163 -2.77 -20.46 14.26
CA SER A 163 -3.42 -20.30 12.96
C SER A 163 -4.94 -20.53 13.00
N GLU A 164 -5.42 -21.51 13.75
CA GLU A 164 -6.85 -21.84 13.82
C GLU A 164 -7.65 -20.79 14.59
N LEU A 165 -7.13 -20.35 15.74
CA LEU A 165 -7.74 -19.31 16.56
C LEU A 165 -7.77 -17.96 15.82
N ALA A 166 -6.69 -17.62 15.12
CA ALA A 166 -6.60 -16.38 14.36
C ALA A 166 -7.57 -16.34 13.18
N VAL A 167 -7.76 -17.46 12.48
CA VAL A 167 -8.77 -17.55 11.39
C VAL A 167 -10.19 -17.45 11.96
N ALA A 168 -10.48 -18.10 13.08
CA ALA A 168 -11.76 -18.00 13.76
C ALA A 168 -12.04 -16.57 14.25
N GLU A 169 -11.04 -15.89 14.80
CA GLU A 169 -11.14 -14.50 15.22
C GLU A 169 -11.46 -13.54 14.06
N ILE A 170 -10.84 -13.74 12.90
CA ILE A 170 -11.14 -12.96 11.68
C ILE A 170 -12.59 -13.17 11.23
N GLN A 171 -13.10 -14.42 11.34
CA GLN A 171 -14.47 -14.72 10.99
C GLN A 171 -15.49 -14.05 11.93
N VAL A 172 -15.21 -14.08 13.23
CA VAL A 172 -16.14 -13.57 14.27
C VAL A 172 -16.12 -12.05 14.33
N THR A 173 -14.93 -11.43 14.20
CA THR A 173 -14.81 -9.99 14.43
C THR A 173 -15.34 -9.16 13.26
N GLY A 174 -15.36 -9.66 12.01
CA GLY A 174 -15.94 -8.96 10.85
C GLY A 174 -15.66 -7.44 10.75
N GLN A 175 -14.98 -6.91 11.75
CA GLN A 175 -14.85 -5.50 12.08
C GLN A 175 -14.45 -4.56 10.92
N PRO A 176 -13.57 -4.96 9.99
CA PRO A 176 -13.30 -4.12 8.84
C PRO A 176 -14.45 -4.08 7.83
N SER A 177 -15.19 -5.19 7.71
CA SER A 177 -16.33 -5.25 6.80
C SER A 177 -17.45 -4.33 7.26
N VAL A 178 -17.75 -4.31 8.56
CA VAL A 178 -18.79 -3.44 9.11
C VAL A 178 -18.46 -1.96 8.89
N LEU A 179 -17.19 -1.55 9.03
CA LEU A 179 -16.78 -0.17 8.76
C LEU A 179 -16.74 0.17 7.26
N TYR A 180 -16.47 -0.80 6.42
CA TYR A 180 -16.36 -0.60 4.96
C TYR A 180 -17.75 -0.58 4.28
N TYR A 181 -18.68 -1.37 4.79
CA TYR A 181 -20.06 -1.47 4.30
C TYR A 181 -21.06 -0.70 5.18
N ALA A 182 -20.56 0.14 6.10
CA ALA A 182 -21.41 0.92 7.00
C ALA A 182 -22.46 1.72 6.24
N ASP A 183 -22.08 2.37 5.14
CA ASP A 183 -23.00 3.15 4.31
C ASP A 183 -24.09 2.28 3.70
N THR A 184 -23.73 1.13 3.14
CA THR A 184 -24.69 0.18 2.54
C THR A 184 -25.60 -0.44 3.61
N ILE A 185 -25.03 -0.77 4.78
CA ILE A 185 -25.82 -1.30 5.91
C ILE A 185 -26.78 -0.24 6.45
N PHE A 186 -26.36 1.02 6.51
CA PHE A 186 -27.22 2.12 6.96
C PHE A 186 -28.34 2.44 5.97
N GLU A 187 -28.09 2.34 4.66
CA GLU A 187 -29.13 2.44 3.63
C GLU A 187 -30.14 1.31 3.73
N ASP A 188 -29.70 0.06 3.91
CA ASP A 188 -30.57 -1.12 4.04
C ASP A 188 -31.44 -1.07 5.31
N VAL A 189 -30.95 -0.44 6.38
CA VAL A 189 -31.71 -0.24 7.64
C VAL A 189 -32.58 1.01 7.60
N GLY A 190 -32.50 1.81 6.52
CA GLY A 190 -33.30 3.03 6.36
C GLY A 190 -32.80 4.21 7.18
N LEU A 191 -31.52 4.20 7.56
CA LEU A 191 -30.84 5.33 8.20
C LEU A 191 -30.28 6.27 7.14
N ASP A 192 -30.55 7.55 7.31
CA ASP A 192 -30.14 8.61 6.39
C ASP A 192 -28.61 8.78 6.34
N SER A 193 -28.07 9.32 5.26
CA SER A 193 -26.64 9.62 5.07
C SER A 193 -26.01 10.45 6.22
N SER A 194 -26.83 11.10 7.03
CA SER A 194 -26.44 11.78 8.27
C SER A 194 -25.84 10.85 9.32
N ALA A 195 -26.20 9.56 9.33
CA ALA A 195 -25.65 8.58 10.27
C ALA A 195 -24.16 8.28 9.98
N SER A 196 -23.78 8.20 8.71
CA SER A 196 -22.36 8.02 8.29
C SER A 196 -21.51 9.20 8.70
N VAL A 197 -22.02 10.41 8.60
CA VAL A 197 -21.34 11.63 9.06
C VAL A 197 -21.16 11.62 10.59
N LEU A 198 -22.18 11.18 11.35
CA LEU A 198 -22.10 11.05 12.79
C LEU A 198 -21.06 10.02 13.24
N VAL A 199 -21.00 8.86 12.56
CA VAL A 199 -19.98 7.82 12.83
C VAL A 199 -18.57 8.33 12.51
N ALA A 200 -18.42 9.05 11.38
CA ALA A 200 -17.14 9.67 11.02
C ALA A 200 -16.71 10.74 12.02
N ALA A 201 -17.63 11.58 12.48
CA ALA A 201 -17.37 12.60 13.51
C ALA A 201 -16.99 11.96 14.86
N PHE A 202 -17.71 10.92 15.29
CA PHE A 202 -17.37 10.17 16.50
C PHE A 202 -16.00 9.52 16.42
N LYS A 203 -15.67 8.91 15.28
CA LYS A 203 -14.36 8.33 15.02
C LYS A 203 -13.26 9.38 15.07
N LEU A 204 -13.49 10.56 14.50
CA LEU A 204 -12.54 11.68 14.55
C LEU A 204 -12.28 12.14 16.00
N VAL A 205 -13.33 12.32 16.78
CA VAL A 205 -13.22 12.68 18.20
C VAL A 205 -12.48 11.59 18.99
N ALA A 206 -12.84 10.32 18.79
CA ALA A 206 -12.18 9.20 19.45
C ALA A 206 -10.69 9.11 19.08
N THR A 207 -10.33 9.35 17.81
CA THR A 207 -8.94 9.37 17.35
C THR A 207 -8.17 10.53 17.97
N LEU A 208 -8.75 11.72 18.03
CA LEU A 208 -8.13 12.88 18.69
C LEU A 208 -7.93 12.61 20.20
N CYS A 209 -8.94 12.07 20.88
CA CYS A 209 -8.80 11.67 22.29
C CYS A 209 -7.70 10.62 22.48
N ALA A 210 -7.60 9.63 21.59
CA ALA A 210 -6.55 8.62 21.63
C ALA A 210 -5.16 9.23 21.46
N VAL A 211 -4.98 10.14 20.50
CA VAL A 211 -3.70 10.86 20.29
C VAL A 211 -3.29 11.63 21.55
N PHE A 212 -4.20 12.40 22.15
CA PHE A 212 -3.91 13.15 23.39
C PHE A 212 -3.66 12.25 24.60
N THR A 213 -4.29 11.07 24.64
CA THR A 213 -4.16 10.12 25.76
C THR A 213 -2.85 9.33 25.66
N VAL A 214 -2.46 8.91 24.46
CA VAL A 214 -1.21 8.17 24.19
C VAL A 214 0.00 9.04 24.51
N ASP A 215 -0.01 10.32 24.13
CA ASP A 215 1.07 11.24 24.47
C ASP A 215 1.21 11.48 25.98
N LYS A 216 0.12 11.34 26.75
CA LYS A 216 0.10 11.59 28.19
C LYS A 216 0.41 10.37 29.05
N HIS A 217 0.16 9.14 28.56
CA HIS A 217 0.32 7.88 29.31
C HIS A 217 1.31 6.90 28.66
N GLY A 218 1.90 7.25 27.53
CA GLY A 218 2.78 6.39 26.73
C GLY A 218 4.29 6.65 26.90
N ARG A 219 4.70 7.27 28.01
CA ARG A 219 6.12 7.41 28.43
C ARG A 219 6.35 6.72 29.76
#